data_399bdf6cc2e83e1c26c7b02992dbcd3a
#
_entry.id   399bdf6cc2e83e1c26c7b02992dbcd3a
#
_cell.length_a   1.000
_cell.length_b   1.000
_cell.length_c   1.000
_cell.angle_alpha   90.00
_cell.angle_beta   90.00
_cell.angle_gamma   90.00
#
_symmetry.space_group_name_H-M   'P 1'
#
loop_
_entity.id
_entity.type
_entity.pdbx_description
1 polymer ?
#
loop_
_entity_poly.entity_id
_entity_poly.type
_entity_poly.pdbx_seq_one_letter_code
_entity_poly.pdbx_strand_id
1 'polypeptide(L)'
;RDQVWQRRLLKRSLDHLHDAESLRQRCSQLAYTLVGNSEAMTHLRAQVVRAAGSQLSVLIQGETGCGKDVVARGIHDMSDRASGPLVVVNCAAIPDTLLESELFGHTKGAFSGADQAKEGLLAQANGGTLFLDEIGDMPMALQSKLLRVLESRQFRPLGAREEQHSDFRLVAATHQPLQEGIEDGRFRRDLFYRLSQFPLRVLPLRERSEDLEALSRHFI
;
A
#
# COMPACT_ATOMS: atom_id res chain seq x y z
N ARG A 1 -30.60 -23.96 -29.75
CA ARG A 1 -29.18 -23.54 -29.53
C ARG A 1 -29.06 -22.03 -29.40
N ASP A 2 -29.79 -21.21 -30.15
CA ASP A 2 -29.73 -19.73 -30.11
C ASP A 2 -30.17 -19.09 -28.78
N GLN A 3 -31.22 -19.62 -28.14
CA GLN A 3 -31.74 -19.06 -26.88
C GLN A 3 -30.74 -19.18 -25.70
N VAL A 4 -29.96 -20.26 -25.65
CA VAL A 4 -28.94 -20.47 -24.61
C VAL A 4 -27.78 -19.48 -24.80
N TRP A 5 -27.42 -19.22 -26.06
CA TRP A 5 -26.36 -18.27 -26.40
C TRP A 5 -26.76 -16.82 -26.09
N GLN A 6 -27.98 -16.44 -26.46
CA GLN A 6 -28.56 -15.14 -26.12
C GLN A 6 -28.63 -14.88 -24.60
N ARG A 7 -29.07 -15.87 -23.82
CA ARG A 7 -29.10 -15.79 -22.35
C ARG A 7 -27.71 -15.63 -21.75
N ARG A 8 -26.68 -16.27 -22.28
CA ARG A 8 -25.29 -16.11 -21.83
C ARG A 8 -24.73 -14.72 -22.16
N LEU A 9 -25.03 -14.17 -23.33
CA LEU A 9 -24.64 -12.81 -23.71
C LEU A 9 -25.32 -11.76 -22.82
N LEU A 10 -26.64 -11.89 -22.63
CA LEU A 10 -27.40 -11.00 -21.75
C LEU A 10 -26.87 -11.06 -20.31
N LYS A 11 -26.58 -12.24 -19.77
CA LYS A 11 -26.01 -12.38 -18.44
C LYS A 11 -24.65 -11.68 -18.33
N ARG A 12 -23.74 -11.89 -19.27
CA ARG A 12 -22.44 -11.20 -19.32
C ARG A 12 -22.59 -9.68 -19.38
N SER A 13 -23.52 -9.18 -20.22
CA SER A 13 -23.78 -7.74 -20.32
C SER A 13 -24.34 -7.16 -19.01
N LEU A 14 -25.22 -7.90 -18.32
CA LEU A 14 -25.75 -7.50 -17.01
C LEU A 14 -24.65 -7.51 -15.93
N ASP A 15 -23.79 -8.54 -15.92
CA ASP A 15 -22.66 -8.62 -15.00
C ASP A 15 -21.71 -7.42 -15.21
N HIS A 16 -21.38 -7.07 -16.47
CA HIS A 16 -20.56 -5.89 -16.78
C HIS A 16 -21.20 -4.55 -16.37
N LEU A 17 -22.54 -4.42 -16.53
CA LEU A 17 -23.25 -3.21 -16.09
C LEU A 17 -23.23 -3.09 -14.56
N HIS A 18 -23.46 -4.20 -13.86
CA HIS A 18 -23.42 -4.25 -12.40
C HIS A 18 -22.03 -3.93 -11.85
N ASP A 19 -20.98 -4.47 -12.46
CA ASP A 19 -19.58 -4.17 -12.13
C ASP A 19 -19.25 -2.68 -12.34
N ALA A 20 -19.73 -2.08 -13.45
CA ALA A 20 -19.52 -0.67 -13.75
C ALA A 20 -20.26 0.24 -12.75
N GLU A 21 -21.47 -0.12 -12.33
CA GLU A 21 -22.27 0.63 -11.37
C GLU A 21 -21.66 0.55 -9.97
N SER A 22 -21.22 -0.62 -9.54
CA SER A 22 -20.47 -0.85 -8.31
C SER A 22 -19.18 -0.02 -8.28
N LEU A 23 -18.42 -0.01 -9.38
CA LEU A 23 -17.22 0.80 -9.49
C LEU A 23 -17.51 2.29 -9.34
N ARG A 24 -18.56 2.80 -10.00
CA ARG A 24 -18.98 4.21 -9.90
C ARG A 24 -19.35 4.58 -8.46
N GLN A 25 -20.12 3.75 -7.78
CA GLN A 25 -20.53 3.98 -6.41
C GLN A 25 -19.32 4.04 -5.47
N ARG A 26 -18.38 3.10 -5.58
CA ARG A 26 -17.15 3.07 -4.80
C ARG A 26 -16.25 4.28 -5.09
N CYS A 27 -16.13 4.69 -6.35
CA CYS A 27 -15.40 5.92 -6.71
C CYS A 27 -16.05 7.17 -6.10
N SER A 28 -17.40 7.23 -6.02
CA SER A 28 -18.11 8.34 -5.38
C SER A 28 -17.86 8.39 -3.87
N GLN A 29 -17.79 7.25 -3.20
CA GLN A 29 -17.42 7.18 -1.78
C GLN A 29 -15.99 7.71 -1.55
N LEU A 30 -15.04 7.34 -2.41
CA LEU A 30 -13.67 7.84 -2.32
C LEU A 30 -13.54 9.35 -2.60
N ALA A 31 -14.49 9.97 -3.29
CA ALA A 31 -14.44 11.40 -3.59
C ALA A 31 -14.49 12.30 -2.33
N TYR A 32 -14.96 11.77 -1.21
CA TYR A 32 -14.95 12.49 0.09
C TYR A 32 -13.56 12.51 0.74
N THR A 33 -12.72 11.53 0.47
CA THR A 33 -11.36 11.43 1.03
C THR A 33 -10.29 11.77 0.00
N LEU A 34 -10.44 11.30 -1.24
CA LEU A 34 -9.58 11.65 -2.38
C LEU A 34 -10.24 12.80 -3.16
N VAL A 35 -10.19 13.99 -2.56
CA VAL A 35 -10.85 15.21 -3.06
C VAL A 35 -10.19 15.70 -4.35
N GLY A 36 -11.03 16.10 -5.34
CA GLY A 36 -10.62 16.65 -6.61
C GLY A 36 -11.61 16.29 -7.72
N ASN A 37 -11.75 17.18 -8.70
CA ASN A 37 -12.68 17.03 -9.83
C ASN A 37 -11.96 16.82 -11.16
N SER A 38 -10.63 16.90 -11.17
CA SER A 38 -9.81 16.67 -12.36
C SER A 38 -9.97 15.23 -12.90
N GLU A 39 -9.70 15.07 -14.19
CA GLU A 39 -9.65 13.77 -14.84
C GLU A 39 -8.62 12.86 -14.16
N ALA A 40 -7.47 13.43 -13.77
CA ALA A 40 -6.42 12.72 -13.03
C ALA A 40 -6.93 12.10 -11.72
N MET A 41 -7.70 12.87 -10.92
CA MET A 41 -8.27 12.35 -9.67
C MET A 41 -9.39 11.35 -9.91
N THR A 42 -10.17 11.51 -10.96
CA THR A 42 -11.19 10.54 -11.36
C THR A 42 -10.54 9.21 -11.76
N HIS A 43 -9.46 9.27 -12.53
CA HIS A 43 -8.68 8.10 -12.92
C HIS A 43 -8.01 7.44 -11.71
N LEU A 44 -7.41 8.23 -10.81
CA LEU A 44 -6.79 7.73 -9.59
C LEU A 44 -7.80 6.98 -8.69
N ARG A 45 -9.00 7.53 -8.46
CA ARG A 45 -10.07 6.85 -7.70
C ARG A 45 -10.43 5.50 -8.31
N ALA A 46 -10.57 5.43 -9.63
CA ALA A 46 -10.85 4.17 -10.32
C ALA A 46 -9.71 3.15 -10.14
N GLN A 47 -8.45 3.60 -10.19
CA GLN A 47 -7.30 2.74 -9.92
C GLN A 47 -7.26 2.27 -8.46
N VAL A 48 -7.56 3.14 -7.49
CA VAL A 48 -7.65 2.80 -6.06
C VAL A 48 -8.70 1.72 -5.82
N VAL A 49 -9.90 1.85 -6.40
CA VAL A 49 -10.96 0.83 -6.26
C VAL A 49 -10.52 -0.51 -6.86
N ARG A 50 -9.88 -0.51 -8.03
CA ARG A 50 -9.34 -1.74 -8.65
C ARG A 50 -8.23 -2.35 -7.80
N ALA A 51 -7.30 -1.52 -7.33
CA ALA A 51 -6.25 -1.97 -6.43
C ALA A 51 -6.86 -2.59 -5.18
N ALA A 52 -7.84 -1.96 -4.53
CA ALA A 52 -8.51 -2.44 -3.33
C ALA A 52 -9.15 -3.82 -3.49
N GLY A 53 -9.71 -4.12 -4.65
CA GLY A 53 -10.31 -5.43 -4.99
C GLY A 53 -9.29 -6.54 -5.26
N SER A 54 -7.97 -6.28 -5.19
CA SER A 54 -6.92 -7.27 -5.43
C SER A 54 -6.09 -7.51 -4.16
N GLN A 55 -5.41 -8.65 -4.07
CA GLN A 55 -4.44 -8.95 -3.01
C GLN A 55 -3.00 -8.60 -3.40
N LEU A 56 -2.80 -7.96 -4.55
CA LEU A 56 -1.49 -7.55 -5.04
C LEU A 56 -0.87 -6.47 -4.15
N SER A 57 0.45 -6.47 -4.06
CA SER A 57 1.19 -5.35 -3.47
C SER A 57 1.01 -4.10 -4.32
N VAL A 58 0.81 -2.97 -3.68
CA VAL A 58 0.62 -1.68 -4.36
C VAL A 58 1.82 -0.78 -4.10
N LEU A 59 2.39 -0.22 -5.15
CA LEU A 59 3.44 0.80 -5.06
C LEU A 59 2.89 2.16 -5.50
N ILE A 60 2.81 3.09 -4.55
CA ILE A 60 2.34 4.46 -4.78
C ILE A 60 3.56 5.36 -4.99
N GLN A 61 3.65 5.97 -6.15
CA GLN A 61 4.73 6.90 -6.50
C GLN A 61 4.16 8.33 -6.64
N GLY A 62 4.89 9.30 -6.09
CA GLY A 62 4.50 10.71 -6.18
C GLY A 62 5.33 11.56 -5.25
N GLU A 63 5.37 12.86 -5.51
CA GLU A 63 6.14 13.83 -4.72
C GLU A 63 5.69 13.87 -3.26
N THR A 64 6.56 14.40 -2.40
CA THR A 64 6.22 14.64 -0.99
C THR A 64 5.03 15.60 -0.91
N GLY A 65 4.06 15.28 -0.05
CA GLY A 65 2.85 16.10 0.15
C GLY A 65 1.75 15.93 -0.92
N CYS A 66 1.90 15.05 -1.92
CA CYS A 66 0.84 14.85 -2.95
C CYS A 66 -0.36 14.01 -2.45
N GLY A 67 -0.32 13.46 -1.21
CA GLY A 67 -1.42 12.68 -0.62
C GLY A 67 -1.29 11.17 -0.80
N LYS A 68 -0.06 10.62 -0.85
CA LYS A 68 0.18 9.17 -0.94
C LYS A 68 -0.44 8.39 0.21
N ASP A 69 -0.42 8.94 1.41
CA ASP A 69 -1.00 8.39 2.64
C ASP A 69 -2.53 8.29 2.56
N VAL A 70 -3.19 9.31 2.01
CA VAL A 70 -4.65 9.30 1.79
C VAL A 70 -5.03 8.23 0.77
N VAL A 71 -4.22 8.05 -0.29
CA VAL A 71 -4.41 6.98 -1.28
C VAL A 71 -4.24 5.60 -0.63
N ALA A 72 -3.21 5.40 0.19
CA ALA A 72 -2.97 4.14 0.89
C ALA A 72 -4.13 3.78 1.84
N ARG A 73 -4.63 4.76 2.59
CA ARG A 73 -5.81 4.60 3.45
C ARG A 73 -7.05 4.24 2.62
N GLY A 74 -7.29 4.94 1.51
CA GLY A 74 -8.41 4.64 0.60
C GLY A 74 -8.34 3.21 0.02
N ILE A 75 -7.15 2.69 -0.27
CA ILE A 75 -6.96 1.30 -0.69
C ILE A 75 -7.35 0.32 0.42
N HIS A 76 -6.94 0.59 1.66
CA HIS A 76 -7.30 -0.23 2.81
C HIS A 76 -8.81 -0.22 3.06
N ASP A 77 -9.41 0.96 3.17
CA ASP A 77 -10.83 1.16 3.52
C ASP A 77 -11.79 0.53 2.48
N MET A 78 -11.34 0.46 1.22
CA MET A 78 -12.09 -0.16 0.13
C MET A 78 -11.78 -1.64 -0.09
N SER A 79 -10.87 -2.24 0.68
CA SER A 79 -10.46 -3.64 0.52
C SER A 79 -11.27 -4.61 1.39
N ASP A 80 -11.12 -5.91 1.10
CA ASP A 80 -11.67 -6.99 1.94
C ASP A 80 -11.03 -7.04 3.34
N ARG A 81 -9.94 -6.28 3.56
CA ARG A 81 -9.21 -6.17 4.82
C ARG A 81 -9.53 -4.89 5.60
N ALA A 82 -10.55 -4.12 5.20
CA ALA A 82 -10.95 -2.86 5.83
C ALA A 82 -11.32 -2.98 7.32
N SER A 83 -11.77 -4.17 7.76
CA SER A 83 -12.04 -4.47 9.15
C SER A 83 -10.80 -4.85 9.97
N GLY A 84 -9.68 -5.12 9.31
CA GLY A 84 -8.41 -5.45 9.94
C GLY A 84 -7.58 -4.21 10.27
N PRO A 85 -6.40 -4.38 10.88
CA PRO A 85 -5.54 -3.26 11.20
C PRO A 85 -4.92 -2.61 9.95
N LEU A 86 -4.82 -1.27 9.96
CA LEU A 86 -3.95 -0.51 9.06
C LEU A 86 -2.71 -0.08 9.85
N VAL A 87 -1.60 -0.78 9.65
CA VAL A 87 -0.33 -0.46 10.31
C VAL A 87 0.51 0.42 9.38
N VAL A 88 0.83 1.62 9.83
CA VAL A 88 1.57 2.64 9.05
C VAL A 88 2.98 2.76 9.60
N VAL A 89 3.96 2.71 8.71
CA VAL A 89 5.37 2.88 9.03
C VAL A 89 5.99 3.87 8.05
N ASN A 90 6.56 4.95 8.56
CA ASN A 90 7.37 5.84 7.74
C ASN A 90 8.84 5.45 7.91
N CYS A 91 9.44 4.89 6.84
CA CYS A 91 10.81 4.38 6.87
C CYS A 91 11.85 5.50 7.05
N ALA A 92 11.56 6.72 6.58
CA ALA A 92 12.46 7.87 6.74
C ALA A 92 12.43 8.48 8.16
N ALA A 93 11.33 8.26 8.92
CA ALA A 93 11.15 8.86 10.24
C ALA A 93 11.81 8.05 11.37
N ILE A 94 12.14 6.78 11.11
CA ILE A 94 12.71 5.89 12.12
C ILE A 94 14.20 5.71 11.85
N PRO A 95 15.10 5.91 12.83
CA PRO A 95 16.50 5.62 12.65
C PRO A 95 16.76 4.18 12.18
N ASP A 96 17.69 3.99 11.25
CA ASP A 96 18.01 2.68 10.66
C ASP A 96 18.24 1.58 11.69
N THR A 97 18.90 1.92 12.80
CA THR A 97 19.22 1.01 13.91
C THR A 97 17.97 0.53 14.66
N LEU A 98 16.87 1.28 14.61
CA LEU A 98 15.62 0.96 15.28
C LEU A 98 14.58 0.36 14.32
N LEU A 99 14.66 0.69 13.03
CA LEU A 99 13.66 0.29 12.03
C LEU A 99 13.50 -1.25 11.99
N GLU A 100 14.58 -1.99 12.13
CA GLU A 100 14.53 -3.44 12.20
C GLU A 100 13.73 -3.93 13.40
N SER A 101 14.03 -3.39 14.58
CA SER A 101 13.33 -3.74 15.83
C SER A 101 11.85 -3.34 15.80
N GLU A 102 11.50 -2.20 15.18
CA GLU A 102 10.11 -1.78 15.00
C GLU A 102 9.36 -2.73 14.06
N LEU A 103 9.93 -3.08 12.92
CA LEU A 103 9.27 -3.93 11.93
C LEU A 103 9.11 -5.38 12.43
N PHE A 104 10.20 -5.98 12.91
CA PHE A 104 10.24 -7.40 13.23
C PHE A 104 9.91 -7.71 14.69
N GLY A 105 10.03 -6.72 15.58
CA GLY A 105 9.93 -6.91 17.01
C GLY A 105 11.22 -7.54 17.61
N HIS A 106 11.26 -7.67 18.91
CA HIS A 106 12.40 -8.26 19.63
C HIS A 106 11.99 -8.93 20.93
N THR A 107 12.79 -9.91 21.35
CA THR A 107 12.70 -10.50 22.68
C THR A 107 13.49 -9.66 23.68
N LYS A 108 13.19 -9.80 24.98
CA LYS A 108 13.97 -9.20 26.04
C LYS A 108 15.44 -9.66 25.92
N GLY A 109 16.37 -8.71 25.98
CA GLY A 109 17.80 -8.97 25.90
C GLY A 109 18.36 -9.21 24.50
N ALA A 110 17.58 -8.95 23.43
CA ALA A 110 18.00 -9.14 22.04
C ALA A 110 19.19 -8.22 21.64
N PHE A 111 19.27 -7.05 22.24
CA PHE A 111 20.37 -6.09 22.07
C PHE A 111 20.50 -5.19 23.33
N SER A 112 21.56 -4.40 23.38
CA SER A 112 21.77 -3.45 24.49
C SER A 112 20.65 -2.41 24.53
N GLY A 113 19.84 -2.39 25.61
CA GLY A 113 18.65 -1.55 25.73
C GLY A 113 17.32 -2.25 25.45
N ALA A 114 17.31 -3.53 25.11
CA ALA A 114 16.10 -4.33 24.97
C ALA A 114 15.60 -4.84 26.35
N ASP A 115 15.15 -3.93 27.21
CA ASP A 115 14.73 -4.24 28.59
C ASP A 115 13.44 -5.04 28.66
N GLN A 116 12.59 -4.90 27.66
CA GLN A 116 11.32 -5.64 27.50
C GLN A 116 11.21 -6.23 26.08
N ALA A 117 10.37 -7.23 25.93
CA ALA A 117 10.01 -7.71 24.61
C ALA A 117 9.05 -6.73 23.92
N LYS A 118 9.17 -6.55 22.60
CA LYS A 118 8.31 -5.71 21.81
C LYS A 118 7.78 -6.49 20.62
N GLU A 119 6.46 -6.45 20.43
CA GLU A 119 5.82 -6.99 19.23
C GLU A 119 6.14 -6.12 18.01
N GLY A 120 6.53 -6.75 16.90
CA GLY A 120 6.84 -6.06 15.65
C GLY A 120 5.61 -5.62 14.88
N LEU A 121 5.76 -4.57 14.08
CA LEU A 121 4.71 -4.03 13.22
C LEU A 121 4.22 -5.04 12.16
N LEU A 122 5.07 -5.97 11.74
CA LEU A 122 4.69 -7.10 10.88
C LEU A 122 3.65 -8.01 11.55
N ALA A 123 3.80 -8.31 12.84
CA ALA A 123 2.83 -9.09 13.60
C ALA A 123 1.51 -8.33 13.78
N GLN A 124 1.60 -7.05 14.13
CA GLN A 124 0.43 -6.18 14.30
C GLN A 124 -0.39 -6.02 13.01
N ALA A 125 0.25 -6.12 11.84
CA ALA A 125 -0.43 -6.01 10.54
C ALA A 125 -1.19 -7.28 10.13
N ASN A 126 -1.12 -8.36 10.93
CA ASN A 126 -1.74 -9.63 10.59
C ASN A 126 -3.25 -9.51 10.39
N GLY A 127 -3.76 -10.07 9.29
CA GLY A 127 -5.16 -9.94 8.87
C GLY A 127 -5.53 -8.60 8.25
N GLY A 128 -4.61 -7.62 8.23
CA GLY A 128 -4.84 -6.25 7.77
C GLY A 128 -3.95 -5.80 6.62
N THR A 129 -3.55 -4.54 6.68
CA THR A 129 -2.68 -3.89 5.68
C THR A 129 -1.46 -3.28 6.37
N LEU A 130 -0.28 -3.56 5.84
CA LEU A 130 0.95 -2.87 6.19
C LEU A 130 1.20 -1.77 5.15
N PHE A 131 1.27 -0.53 5.59
CA PHE A 131 1.64 0.61 4.76
C PHE A 131 3.05 1.08 5.09
N LEU A 132 3.98 0.91 4.14
CA LEU A 132 5.36 1.38 4.24
C LEU A 132 5.50 2.68 3.45
N ASP A 133 5.53 3.80 4.15
CA ASP A 133 5.80 5.10 3.54
C ASP A 133 7.30 5.33 3.42
N GLU A 134 7.70 6.03 2.37
CA GLU A 134 9.08 6.31 1.98
C GLU A 134 9.97 5.04 1.96
N ILE A 135 9.47 4.00 1.26
CA ILE A 135 10.16 2.70 1.14
C ILE A 135 11.55 2.83 0.49
N GLY A 136 11.79 3.88 -0.29
CA GLY A 136 13.09 4.17 -0.89
C GLY A 136 14.20 4.45 0.11
N ASP A 137 13.84 4.84 1.35
CA ASP A 137 14.79 5.12 2.44
C ASP A 137 15.10 3.86 3.28
N MET A 138 14.51 2.71 2.96
CA MET A 138 14.75 1.48 3.70
C MET A 138 16.19 0.98 3.48
N PRO A 139 16.97 0.70 4.55
CA PRO A 139 18.32 0.14 4.43
C PRO A 139 18.36 -1.17 3.66
N MET A 140 19.39 -1.39 2.84
CA MET A 140 19.57 -2.57 2.00
C MET A 140 19.47 -3.91 2.76
N ALA A 141 19.97 -3.95 3.99
CA ALA A 141 19.87 -5.13 4.84
C ALA A 141 18.42 -5.48 5.17
N LEU A 142 17.57 -4.47 5.42
CA LEU A 142 16.16 -4.64 5.72
C LEU A 142 15.34 -4.96 4.48
N GLN A 143 15.71 -4.42 3.31
CA GLN A 143 15.08 -4.78 2.04
C GLN A 143 15.14 -6.29 1.79
N SER A 144 16.28 -6.93 2.07
CA SER A 144 16.43 -8.40 1.93
C SER A 144 15.53 -9.18 2.89
N LYS A 145 15.39 -8.70 4.14
CA LYS A 145 14.53 -9.32 5.14
C LYS A 145 13.06 -9.15 4.79
N LEU A 146 12.67 -7.95 4.35
CA LEU A 146 11.30 -7.67 3.90
C LEU A 146 10.91 -8.56 2.72
N LEU A 147 11.79 -8.69 1.71
CA LEU A 147 11.53 -9.58 0.57
C LEU A 147 11.22 -11.00 1.03
N ARG A 148 12.04 -11.56 1.93
CA ARG A 148 11.81 -12.90 2.48
C ARG A 148 10.43 -13.01 3.15
N VAL A 149 10.01 -12.01 3.93
CA VAL A 149 8.68 -11.99 4.56
C VAL A 149 7.56 -11.96 3.52
N LEU A 150 7.72 -11.18 2.46
CA LEU A 150 6.72 -11.09 1.39
C LEU A 150 6.56 -12.41 0.60
N GLU A 151 7.62 -13.23 0.55
CA GLU A 151 7.61 -14.54 -0.13
C GLU A 151 7.07 -15.65 0.78
N SER A 152 7.58 -15.72 2.01
CA SER A 152 7.30 -16.85 2.93
C SER A 152 6.14 -16.57 3.89
N ARG A 153 5.75 -15.31 4.09
CA ARG A 153 4.83 -14.86 5.14
C ARG A 153 5.34 -15.16 6.56
N GLN A 154 6.62 -15.45 6.68
CA GLN A 154 7.27 -15.77 7.94
C GLN A 154 8.39 -14.78 8.22
N PHE A 155 8.56 -14.44 9.49
CA PHE A 155 9.63 -13.57 9.97
C PHE A 155 10.05 -13.98 11.37
N ARG A 156 11.25 -13.56 11.77
CA ARG A 156 11.79 -13.86 13.09
C ARG A 156 12.07 -12.57 13.84
N PRO A 157 11.45 -12.37 15.03
CA PRO A 157 11.82 -11.25 15.90
C PRO A 157 13.30 -11.33 16.32
N LEU A 158 13.92 -10.18 16.56
CA LEU A 158 15.33 -10.14 17.00
C LEU A 158 15.49 -10.89 18.32
N GLY A 159 16.49 -11.74 18.39
CA GLY A 159 16.76 -12.59 19.56
C GLY A 159 15.82 -13.79 19.73
N ALA A 160 14.77 -13.93 18.94
CA ALA A 160 13.88 -15.07 19.00
C ALA A 160 14.47 -16.30 18.30
N ARG A 161 14.10 -17.49 18.77
CA ARG A 161 14.45 -18.78 18.14
C ARG A 161 13.41 -19.21 17.11
N GLU A 162 12.15 -18.85 17.33
CA GLU A 162 11.00 -19.27 16.53
C GLU A 162 10.63 -18.22 15.51
N GLU A 163 10.16 -18.68 14.36
CA GLU A 163 9.56 -17.81 13.32
C GLU A 163 8.09 -17.58 13.65
N GLN A 164 7.61 -16.39 13.29
CA GLN A 164 6.20 -15.99 13.37
C GLN A 164 5.62 -15.88 11.98
N HIS A 165 4.33 -16.11 11.83
CA HIS A 165 3.60 -15.95 10.60
C HIS A 165 2.73 -14.68 10.65
N SER A 166 2.69 -13.92 9.54
CA SER A 166 1.78 -12.78 9.38
C SER A 166 1.26 -12.72 7.95
N ASP A 167 -0.06 -12.74 7.82
CA ASP A 167 -0.75 -12.53 6.55
C ASP A 167 -1.28 -11.10 6.47
N PHE A 168 -0.51 -10.22 5.87
CA PHE A 168 -0.88 -8.85 5.60
C PHE A 168 -0.84 -8.53 4.11
N ARG A 169 -1.62 -7.55 3.71
CA ARG A 169 -1.49 -6.91 2.41
C ARG A 169 -0.47 -5.78 2.49
N LEU A 170 0.40 -5.66 1.48
CA LEU A 170 1.39 -4.59 1.44
C LEU A 170 0.95 -3.45 0.52
N VAL A 171 1.02 -2.24 1.05
CA VAL A 171 1.01 -0.98 0.31
C VAL A 171 2.32 -0.26 0.62
N ALA A 172 3.05 0.18 -0.39
CA ALA A 172 4.29 0.93 -0.24
C ALA A 172 4.18 2.27 -0.96
N ALA A 173 4.81 3.31 -0.44
CA ALA A 173 4.87 4.61 -1.08
C ALA A 173 6.29 5.18 -1.09
N THR A 174 6.59 5.98 -2.10
CA THR A 174 7.86 6.70 -2.20
C THR A 174 7.76 7.92 -3.12
N HIS A 175 8.57 8.93 -2.86
CA HIS A 175 8.83 10.02 -3.80
C HIS A 175 10.09 9.77 -4.66
N GLN A 176 10.91 8.78 -4.29
CA GLN A 176 12.19 8.52 -4.95
C GLN A 176 12.01 7.71 -6.24
N PRO A 177 12.84 7.96 -7.27
CA PRO A 177 12.90 7.14 -8.47
C PRO A 177 13.62 5.81 -8.17
N LEU A 178 12.87 4.78 -7.74
CA LEU A 178 13.44 3.49 -7.30
C LEU A 178 14.28 2.81 -8.39
N GLN A 179 14.02 3.08 -9.67
CA GLN A 179 14.80 2.52 -10.77
C GLN A 179 16.25 3.04 -10.79
N GLU A 180 16.44 4.34 -10.54
CA GLU A 180 17.76 4.93 -10.35
C GLU A 180 18.44 4.34 -9.10
N GLY A 181 17.66 4.15 -8.01
CA GLY A 181 18.14 3.47 -6.81
C GLY A 181 18.61 2.04 -7.06
N ILE A 182 18.01 1.32 -8.02
CA ILE A 182 18.45 -0.03 -8.43
C ILE A 182 19.78 0.04 -9.20
N GLU A 183 19.94 1.01 -10.10
CA GLU A 183 21.18 1.21 -10.88
C GLU A 183 22.33 1.58 -9.96
N ASP A 184 22.10 2.42 -8.96
CA ASP A 184 23.08 2.87 -7.96
C ASP A 184 23.33 1.83 -6.85
N GLY A 185 22.62 0.71 -6.83
CA GLY A 185 22.75 -0.32 -5.79
C GLY A 185 22.15 0.07 -4.43
N ARG A 186 21.35 1.13 -4.36
CA ARG A 186 20.65 1.58 -3.13
C ARG A 186 19.32 0.85 -2.92
N PHE A 187 18.75 0.27 -3.97
CA PHE A 187 17.50 -0.48 -3.89
C PHE A 187 17.61 -1.82 -4.62
N ARG A 188 17.02 -2.88 -4.06
CA ARG A 188 17.06 -4.21 -4.66
C ARG A 188 16.05 -4.35 -5.78
N ARG A 189 16.47 -4.88 -6.91
CA ARG A 189 15.63 -5.12 -8.08
C ARG A 189 14.54 -6.16 -7.81
N ASP A 190 14.85 -7.22 -7.06
CA ASP A 190 13.88 -8.27 -6.71
C ASP A 190 12.76 -7.74 -5.81
N LEU A 191 13.09 -6.92 -4.82
CA LEU A 191 12.10 -6.25 -3.97
C LEU A 191 11.22 -5.29 -4.79
N PHE A 192 11.82 -4.49 -5.69
CA PHE A 192 11.06 -3.59 -6.55
C PHE A 192 9.95 -4.31 -7.31
N TYR A 193 10.25 -5.44 -7.97
CA TYR A 193 9.23 -6.21 -8.70
C TYR A 193 8.17 -6.80 -7.78
N ARG A 194 8.53 -7.15 -6.54
CA ARG A 194 7.56 -7.64 -5.56
C ARG A 194 6.63 -6.55 -5.04
N LEU A 195 7.12 -5.31 -4.93
CA LEU A 195 6.34 -4.13 -4.52
C LEU A 195 5.45 -3.60 -5.65
N SER A 196 5.98 -3.54 -6.87
CA SER A 196 5.36 -2.88 -8.02
C SER A 196 4.37 -3.77 -8.80
N GLN A 197 3.69 -4.71 -8.14
CA GLN A 197 2.67 -5.55 -8.78
C GLN A 197 1.47 -4.72 -9.26
N PHE A 198 1.12 -3.67 -8.53
CA PHE A 198 0.11 -2.70 -8.92
C PHE A 198 0.68 -1.28 -8.72
N PRO A 199 1.30 -0.68 -9.74
CA PRO A 199 1.85 0.67 -9.62
C PRO A 199 0.74 1.71 -9.71
N LEU A 200 0.80 2.72 -8.82
CA LEU A 200 -0.05 3.90 -8.80
C LEU A 200 0.81 5.15 -8.83
N ARG A 201 0.44 6.14 -9.63
CA ARG A 201 1.09 7.44 -9.65
C ARG A 201 0.13 8.52 -9.16
N VAL A 202 0.57 9.30 -8.18
CA VAL A 202 -0.16 10.45 -7.65
C VAL A 202 0.50 11.72 -8.19
N LEU A 203 -0.26 12.49 -8.97
CA LEU A 203 0.25 13.73 -9.54
C LEU A 203 0.31 14.84 -8.49
N PRO A 204 1.33 15.70 -8.52
CA PRO A 204 1.39 16.87 -7.66
C PRO A 204 0.29 17.89 -8.05
N LEU A 205 -0.10 18.76 -7.09
CA LEU A 205 -1.23 19.66 -7.25
C LEU A 205 -1.06 20.63 -8.44
N ARG A 206 0.17 21.03 -8.76
CA ARG A 206 0.46 21.88 -9.93
C ARG A 206 0.11 21.25 -11.29
N GLU A 207 0.06 19.91 -11.37
CA GLU A 207 -0.34 19.15 -12.57
C GLU A 207 -1.85 18.84 -12.58
N ARG A 208 -2.59 19.24 -11.53
CA ARG A 208 -4.04 19.12 -11.38
C ARG A 208 -4.64 20.36 -10.73
N SER A 209 -4.30 21.53 -11.24
CA SER A 209 -4.72 22.85 -10.69
C SER A 209 -6.24 23.02 -10.63
N GLU A 210 -7.00 22.30 -11.44
CA GLU A 210 -8.47 22.26 -11.41
C GLU A 210 -9.01 21.77 -10.06
N ASP A 211 -8.21 21.05 -9.27
CA ASP A 211 -8.61 20.52 -7.95
C ASP A 211 -8.45 21.55 -6.82
N LEU A 212 -7.78 22.69 -7.06
CA LEU A 212 -7.52 23.71 -6.04
C LEU A 212 -8.80 24.22 -5.36
N GLU A 213 -9.83 24.48 -6.15
CA GLU A 213 -11.10 24.98 -5.61
C GLU A 213 -11.78 23.93 -4.73
N ALA A 214 -11.83 22.67 -5.17
CA ALA A 214 -12.43 21.58 -4.42
C ALA A 214 -11.68 21.32 -3.11
N LEU A 215 -10.35 21.33 -3.16
CA LEU A 215 -9.49 21.18 -1.97
C LEU A 215 -9.64 22.35 -0.99
N SER A 216 -9.67 23.59 -1.49
CA SER A 216 -9.89 24.76 -0.64
C SER A 216 -11.21 24.71 0.11
N ARG A 217 -12.29 24.30 -0.56
CA ARG A 217 -13.61 24.13 0.07
C ARG A 217 -13.66 22.98 1.09
N HIS A 218 -12.80 21.97 0.91
CA HIS A 218 -12.76 20.81 1.81
C HIS A 218 -12.06 21.15 3.14
N PHE A 219 -11.08 22.07 3.14
CA PHE A 219 -10.27 22.42 4.31
C PHE A 219 -10.72 23.71 5.02
N ILE A 220 -11.70 24.46 4.47
CA ILE A 220 -12.35 25.63 5.09
C ILE A 220 -13.69 25.23 5.69
#